data_0521f600f7a0912a83a5ad965d222a1c
#
_entry.id   0521f600f7a0912a83a5ad965d222a1c
#
_cell.length_a   1.000
_cell.length_b   1.000
_cell.length_c   1.000
_cell.angle_alpha   90.00
_cell.angle_beta   90.00
_cell.angle_gamma   90.00
#
_symmetry.space_group_name_H-M   'P 1'
#
loop_
_entity.id
_entity.type
_entity.pdbx_description
1 polymer ?
#
loop_
_entity_poly.entity_id
_entity_poly.type
_entity_poly.pdbx_seq_one_letter_code
_entity_poly.pdbx_strand_id
1 'polypeptide(L)'
;MTFVARSVRYVLRKRVRTIVLLIILTIITASMLSTIAVSRAAQQAAGRIEKEAVGGFVLSSNMQGSMLTPRGGGMVRPADVRRIAQLPGVDSYMVRQNVTADLVGANVAKVPGGDDYDATKEQQFGNAANVMGTNDSSKLTVFTSRTLAMAEGRHLKASDKYTSMIHEDLAKANGLKVGDTLTLKANAYDADNESHSTATVKTTIVGIFKGDSARKVSSRAELTANTIYTDLDTTRDLYQYKDGKEIYQDATFVLDRGVDVEKTMEAAKKLPVDW
;
A
#
# COMPACT_ATOMS: atom_id res chain seq x y z
N MET A 1 -34.73 29.91 67.41
CA MET A 1 -34.23 30.11 65.99
C MET A 1 -33.50 28.86 65.60
N THR A 2 -33.99 28.18 64.55
CA THR A 2 -33.40 26.95 64.05
C THR A 2 -32.05 27.24 63.39
N PHE A 3 -31.12 26.29 63.46
CA PHE A 3 -29.77 26.37 62.86
C PHE A 3 -29.81 26.81 61.40
N VAL A 4 -30.78 26.32 60.65
CA VAL A 4 -31.04 26.65 59.23
C VAL A 4 -31.34 28.16 59.04
N ALA A 5 -32.16 28.76 59.91
CA ALA A 5 -32.51 30.16 59.84
C ALA A 5 -31.30 31.09 60.09
N ARG A 6 -30.34 30.68 60.95
CA ARG A 6 -29.09 31.43 61.17
C ARG A 6 -28.14 31.33 59.95
N SER A 7 -28.04 30.16 59.36
CA SER A 7 -27.22 29.94 58.16
C SER A 7 -27.71 30.75 56.96
N VAL A 8 -29.02 30.77 56.73
CA VAL A 8 -29.63 31.58 55.66
C VAL A 8 -29.40 33.08 55.88
N ARG A 9 -29.57 33.58 57.13
CA ARG A 9 -29.27 35.00 57.41
C ARG A 9 -27.79 35.35 57.23
N TYR A 10 -26.87 34.45 57.54
CA TYR A 10 -25.44 34.66 57.33
C TYR A 10 -25.10 34.75 55.83
N VAL A 11 -25.63 33.84 55.03
CA VAL A 11 -25.48 33.84 53.56
C VAL A 11 -26.04 35.13 52.94
N LEU A 12 -27.23 35.55 53.33
CA LEU A 12 -27.87 36.79 52.85
C LEU A 12 -27.14 38.06 53.29
N ARG A 13 -26.45 38.05 54.42
CA ARG A 13 -25.71 39.22 54.94
C ARG A 13 -24.36 39.45 54.22
N LYS A 14 -23.78 38.38 53.62
CA LYS A 14 -22.50 38.45 52.87
C LYS A 14 -22.74 38.14 51.39
N ARG A 15 -23.68 38.81 50.74
CA ARG A 15 -24.17 38.56 49.40
C ARG A 15 -23.03 38.39 48.34
N VAL A 16 -22.05 39.33 48.34
CA VAL A 16 -20.96 39.35 47.37
C VAL A 16 -20.09 38.04 47.50
N ARG A 17 -19.74 37.63 48.70
CA ARG A 17 -18.95 36.44 48.96
C ARG A 17 -19.69 35.16 48.52
N THR A 18 -20.99 35.13 48.78
CA THR A 18 -21.83 34.00 48.40
C THR A 18 -22.00 33.89 46.89
N ILE A 19 -22.18 35.04 46.20
CA ILE A 19 -22.25 35.07 44.73
C ILE A 19 -20.95 34.60 44.10
N VAL A 20 -19.79 35.09 44.60
CA VAL A 20 -18.48 34.66 44.11
C VAL A 20 -18.27 33.15 44.26
N LEU A 21 -18.60 32.62 45.45
CA LEU A 21 -18.50 31.17 45.69
C LEU A 21 -19.43 30.36 44.77
N LEU A 22 -20.62 30.85 44.50
CA LEU A 22 -21.57 30.21 43.61
C LEU A 22 -21.09 30.24 42.16
N ILE A 23 -20.50 31.35 41.70
CA ILE A 23 -19.88 31.43 40.37
C ILE A 23 -18.73 30.45 40.25
N ILE A 24 -17.82 30.39 41.23
CA ILE A 24 -16.70 29.46 41.22
C ILE A 24 -17.20 28.02 41.16
N LEU A 25 -18.17 27.66 42.00
CA LEU A 25 -18.76 26.32 42.02
C LEU A 25 -19.41 25.96 40.68
N THR A 26 -20.11 26.89 40.07
CA THR A 26 -20.75 26.74 38.76
C THR A 26 -19.68 26.50 37.66
N ILE A 27 -18.60 27.27 37.68
CA ILE A 27 -17.49 27.09 36.73
C ILE A 27 -16.86 25.70 36.89
N ILE A 28 -16.56 25.28 38.14
CA ILE A 28 -15.96 23.96 38.40
C ILE A 28 -16.89 22.84 37.93
N THR A 29 -18.18 22.91 38.27
CA THR A 29 -19.13 21.88 37.84
C THR A 29 -19.34 21.86 36.33
N ALA A 30 -19.43 23.01 35.68
CA ALA A 30 -19.50 23.09 34.23
C ALA A 30 -18.25 22.52 33.54
N SER A 31 -17.05 22.80 34.07
CA SER A 31 -15.80 22.26 33.58
C SER A 31 -15.73 20.73 33.74
N MET A 32 -16.15 20.18 34.89
CA MET A 32 -16.24 18.74 35.11
C MET A 32 -17.19 18.03 34.13
N LEU A 33 -18.40 18.61 33.97
CA LEU A 33 -19.37 18.05 33.02
C LEU A 33 -18.87 18.12 31.57
N SER A 34 -18.21 19.20 31.18
CA SER A 34 -17.60 19.36 29.87
C SER A 34 -16.52 18.29 29.63
N THR A 35 -15.64 18.06 30.61
CA THR A 35 -14.59 17.03 30.53
C THR A 35 -15.17 15.62 30.35
N ILE A 36 -16.23 15.30 31.11
CA ILE A 36 -16.89 14.00 30.99
C ILE A 36 -17.57 13.85 29.62
N ALA A 37 -18.21 14.90 29.12
CA ALA A 37 -18.87 14.90 27.81
C ALA A 37 -17.86 14.69 26.67
N VAL A 38 -16.72 15.41 26.71
CA VAL A 38 -15.62 15.26 25.74
C VAL A 38 -15.01 13.87 25.78
N SER A 39 -14.76 13.34 27.00
CA SER A 39 -14.21 11.98 27.17
C SER A 39 -15.15 10.91 26.60
N ARG A 40 -16.46 11.02 26.86
CA ARG A 40 -17.44 10.09 26.28
C ARG A 40 -17.55 10.21 24.76
N ALA A 41 -17.53 11.42 24.23
CA ALA A 41 -17.56 11.66 22.79
C ALA A 41 -16.31 11.08 22.11
N ALA A 42 -15.13 11.25 22.73
CA ALA A 42 -13.88 10.69 22.23
C ALA A 42 -13.91 9.14 22.25
N GLN A 43 -14.40 8.53 23.32
CA GLN A 43 -14.53 7.06 23.42
C GLN A 43 -15.54 6.52 22.40
N GLN A 44 -16.67 7.21 22.19
CA GLN A 44 -17.64 6.82 21.17
C GLN A 44 -17.08 6.96 19.75
N ALA A 45 -16.33 8.03 19.48
CA ALA A 45 -15.65 8.22 18.19
C ALA A 45 -14.59 7.14 17.96
N ALA A 46 -13.75 6.83 18.95
CA ALA A 46 -12.77 5.76 18.87
C ALA A 46 -13.44 4.40 18.61
N GLY A 47 -14.51 4.07 19.34
CA GLY A 47 -15.24 2.81 19.13
C GLY A 47 -15.97 2.72 17.78
N ARG A 48 -16.35 3.86 17.17
CA ARG A 48 -16.88 3.89 15.81
C ARG A 48 -15.77 3.67 14.78
N ILE A 49 -14.63 4.36 14.93
CA ILE A 49 -13.47 4.20 14.06
C ILE A 49 -13.00 2.73 14.10
N GLU A 50 -12.91 2.13 15.28
CA GLU A 50 -12.50 0.73 15.43
C GLU A 50 -13.48 -0.26 14.76
N LYS A 51 -14.79 -0.01 14.84
CA LYS A 51 -15.82 -0.83 14.19
C LYS A 51 -15.93 -0.59 12.67
N GLU A 52 -15.57 0.57 12.20
CA GLU A 52 -15.63 0.96 10.78
C GLU A 52 -14.27 0.79 10.07
N ALA A 53 -13.18 0.68 10.82
CA ALA A 53 -11.86 0.45 10.26
C ALA A 53 -11.79 -0.93 9.60
N VAL A 54 -11.44 -0.93 8.34
CA VAL A 54 -11.07 -2.14 7.63
C VAL A 54 -9.63 -2.45 8.03
N GLY A 55 -9.47 -3.48 8.85
CA GLY A 55 -8.17 -3.97 9.27
C GLY A 55 -7.48 -4.76 8.16
N GLY A 56 -6.18 -4.94 8.30
CA GLY A 56 -5.41 -5.77 7.38
C GLY A 56 -4.01 -6.03 7.90
N PHE A 57 -3.31 -6.95 7.27
CA PHE A 57 -1.91 -7.24 7.54
C PHE A 57 -1.16 -7.57 6.25
N VAL A 58 0.15 -7.50 6.32
CA VAL A 58 1.04 -7.76 5.18
C VAL A 58 1.88 -9.00 5.48
N LEU A 59 1.90 -9.93 4.53
CA LEU A 59 2.88 -11.00 4.46
C LEU A 59 4.00 -10.52 3.54
N SER A 60 5.22 -10.44 4.05
CA SER A 60 6.40 -10.06 3.28
C SER A 60 7.49 -11.12 3.41
N SER A 61 8.38 -11.19 2.42
CA SER A 61 9.55 -12.08 2.51
C SER A 61 10.44 -11.69 3.69
N ASN A 62 10.94 -12.70 4.41
CA ASN A 62 11.86 -12.47 5.53
C ASN A 62 13.27 -12.22 5.00
N MET A 63 13.66 -10.95 4.96
CA MET A 63 15.00 -10.53 4.51
C MET A 63 16.12 -10.86 5.51
N GLN A 64 15.80 -11.26 6.75
CA GLN A 64 16.82 -11.53 7.78
C GLN A 64 17.40 -12.95 7.73
N GLY A 65 16.76 -13.84 6.99
CA GLY A 65 17.13 -15.27 7.00
C GLY A 65 18.32 -15.66 6.13
N SER A 66 18.78 -14.85 5.19
CA SER A 66 19.90 -15.24 4.30
C SER A 66 20.62 -14.07 3.66
N MET A 67 21.81 -13.78 4.14
CA MET A 67 22.82 -13.01 3.39
C MET A 67 23.39 -13.78 2.18
N LEU A 68 23.00 -15.03 1.97
CA LEU A 68 23.60 -15.93 1.00
C LEU A 68 22.74 -16.15 -0.25
N THR A 69 21.48 -15.72 -0.24
CA THR A 69 20.64 -15.76 -1.44
C THR A 69 20.20 -14.34 -1.80
N PRO A 70 20.19 -13.97 -3.08
CA PRO A 70 19.80 -12.64 -3.53
C PRO A 70 18.41 -12.17 -3.03
N ARG A 71 17.58 -13.10 -2.57
CA ARG A 71 16.19 -12.86 -2.14
C ARG A 71 15.89 -13.10 -0.65
N GLY A 72 16.89 -13.41 0.16
CA GLY A 72 16.65 -13.78 1.57
C GLY A 72 15.94 -15.12 1.73
N GLY A 73 15.75 -15.56 2.98
CA GLY A 73 14.92 -16.70 3.31
C GLY A 73 13.45 -16.33 3.36
N GLY A 74 12.56 -17.27 3.11
CA GLY A 74 11.12 -17.05 3.22
C GLY A 74 10.55 -16.27 2.04
N MET A 75 10.19 -16.96 0.97
CA MET A 75 9.57 -16.36 -0.21
C MET A 75 8.05 -16.45 -0.12
N VAL A 76 7.37 -15.34 -0.42
CA VAL A 76 5.90 -15.35 -0.49
C VAL A 76 5.47 -16.11 -1.75
N ARG A 77 4.83 -17.25 -1.56
CA ARG A 77 4.37 -18.13 -2.65
C ARG A 77 2.86 -18.01 -2.87
N PRO A 78 2.38 -18.23 -4.12
CA PRO A 78 0.94 -18.22 -4.40
C PRO A 78 0.13 -19.19 -3.54
N ALA A 79 0.70 -20.35 -3.20
CA ALA A 79 0.05 -21.35 -2.36
C ALA A 79 -0.21 -20.83 -0.93
N ASP A 80 0.77 -20.11 -0.37
CA ASP A 80 0.69 -19.56 0.98
C ASP A 80 -0.31 -18.41 1.05
N VAL A 81 -0.27 -17.53 0.05
CA VAL A 81 -1.26 -16.46 -0.09
C VAL A 81 -2.68 -17.03 -0.17
N ARG A 82 -2.91 -18.07 -0.98
CA ARG A 82 -4.23 -18.71 -1.09
C ARG A 82 -4.67 -19.35 0.22
N ARG A 83 -3.77 -19.99 0.99
CA ARG A 83 -4.09 -20.58 2.29
C ARG A 83 -4.52 -19.51 3.29
N ILE A 84 -3.80 -18.41 3.37
CA ILE A 84 -4.13 -17.30 4.26
C ILE A 84 -5.43 -16.62 3.82
N ALA A 85 -5.65 -16.44 2.52
CA ALA A 85 -6.86 -15.87 1.97
C ALA A 85 -8.14 -16.68 2.26
N GLN A 86 -8.00 -17.97 2.61
CA GLN A 86 -9.13 -18.83 2.99
C GLN A 86 -9.48 -18.76 4.48
N LEU A 87 -8.72 -18.02 5.29
CA LEU A 87 -9.05 -17.83 6.71
C LEU A 87 -10.36 -17.06 6.87
N PRO A 88 -11.18 -17.45 7.87
CA PRO A 88 -12.39 -16.70 8.18
C PRO A 88 -12.08 -15.23 8.50
N GLY A 89 -12.84 -14.33 7.92
CA GLY A 89 -12.69 -12.90 8.12
C GLY A 89 -11.68 -12.24 7.18
N VAL A 90 -11.06 -12.95 6.24
CA VAL A 90 -10.30 -12.35 5.15
C VAL A 90 -11.24 -12.06 3.98
N ASP A 91 -11.48 -10.78 3.69
CA ASP A 91 -12.32 -10.31 2.59
C ASP A 91 -11.61 -10.44 1.24
N SER A 92 -10.39 -9.95 1.18
CA SER A 92 -9.65 -9.93 -0.08
C SER A 92 -8.14 -9.84 0.16
N TYR A 93 -7.38 -10.05 -0.89
CA TYR A 93 -5.93 -9.86 -0.85
C TYR A 93 -5.43 -9.18 -2.12
N MET A 94 -4.27 -8.55 -1.99
CA MET A 94 -3.51 -7.97 -3.08
C MET A 94 -2.07 -8.49 -2.99
N VAL A 95 -1.48 -8.85 -4.14
CA VAL A 95 -0.08 -9.27 -4.22
C VAL A 95 0.72 -8.32 -5.09
N ARG A 96 2.04 -8.25 -4.83
CA ARG A 96 3.00 -7.55 -5.67
C ARG A 96 4.08 -8.51 -6.13
N GLN A 97 4.38 -8.45 -7.43
CA GLN A 97 5.46 -9.18 -8.04
C GLN A 97 6.31 -8.21 -8.87
N ASN A 98 7.52 -7.92 -8.43
CA ASN A 98 8.42 -7.04 -9.16
C ASN A 98 9.27 -7.85 -10.13
N VAL A 99 9.37 -7.35 -11.34
CA VAL A 99 10.29 -7.82 -12.37
C VAL A 99 10.89 -6.61 -13.10
N THR A 100 12.07 -6.77 -13.64
CA THR A 100 12.69 -5.76 -14.51
C THR A 100 12.50 -6.15 -15.96
N ALA A 101 12.03 -5.24 -16.78
CA ALA A 101 11.86 -5.49 -18.20
C ALA A 101 12.32 -4.30 -19.03
N ASP A 102 12.91 -4.57 -20.18
CA ASP A 102 13.25 -3.55 -21.17
C ASP A 102 12.04 -3.23 -22.03
N LEU A 103 11.88 -1.97 -22.38
CA LEU A 103 10.87 -1.53 -23.34
C LEU A 103 11.33 -1.84 -24.76
N VAL A 104 10.47 -2.46 -25.55
CA VAL A 104 10.71 -2.74 -26.97
C VAL A 104 9.91 -1.76 -27.82
N GLY A 105 10.62 -0.95 -28.61
CA GLY A 105 9.99 0.08 -29.45
C GLY A 105 9.53 1.32 -28.68
N ALA A 106 9.91 1.43 -27.40
CA ALA A 106 9.67 2.59 -26.55
C ALA A 106 10.91 2.86 -25.68
N ASN A 107 11.02 4.04 -25.12
CA ASN A 107 12.16 4.45 -24.31
C ASN A 107 11.73 4.83 -22.89
N VAL A 108 12.52 4.43 -21.89
CA VAL A 108 12.35 4.87 -20.51
C VAL A 108 12.84 6.33 -20.33
N ALA A 109 12.27 7.02 -19.35
CA ALA A 109 12.77 8.33 -18.92
C ALA A 109 14.15 8.17 -18.25
N LYS A 110 15.04 9.15 -18.49
CA LYS A 110 16.35 9.23 -17.85
C LYS A 110 16.27 9.94 -16.50
N VAL A 111 17.19 9.61 -15.59
CA VAL A 111 17.29 10.32 -14.31
C VAL A 111 17.68 11.79 -14.55
N PRO A 112 16.95 12.75 -13.98
CA PRO A 112 17.34 14.15 -14.05
C PRO A 112 18.74 14.36 -13.43
N GLY A 113 19.64 15.00 -14.18
CA GLY A 113 21.02 15.20 -13.75
C GLY A 113 22.01 14.11 -14.18
N GLY A 114 21.51 13.05 -14.82
CA GLY A 114 22.29 11.92 -15.33
C GLY A 114 22.16 10.67 -14.47
N ASP A 115 22.48 9.55 -15.09
CA ASP A 115 22.54 8.24 -14.44
C ASP A 115 24.02 7.91 -14.12
N ASP A 116 24.28 7.16 -13.04
CA ASP A 116 25.59 6.55 -12.77
C ASP A 116 25.80 5.30 -13.65
N TYR A 117 25.48 5.41 -14.94
CA TYR A 117 25.58 4.32 -15.89
C TYR A 117 26.86 4.46 -16.70
N ASP A 118 27.78 3.51 -16.50
CA ASP A 118 28.87 3.25 -17.44
C ASP A 118 28.34 2.52 -18.69
N ALA A 119 29.21 2.29 -19.68
CA ALA A 119 28.82 1.63 -20.92
C ALA A 119 28.24 0.22 -20.71
N THR A 120 28.69 -0.51 -19.69
CA THR A 120 28.20 -1.86 -19.38
C THR A 120 26.80 -1.80 -18.80
N LYS A 121 26.57 -0.93 -17.81
CA LYS A 121 25.23 -0.71 -17.22
C LYS A 121 24.25 -0.14 -18.26
N GLU A 122 24.70 0.73 -19.12
CA GLU A 122 23.86 1.26 -20.22
C GLU A 122 23.42 0.15 -21.16
N GLN A 123 24.32 -0.78 -21.51
CA GLN A 123 23.98 -1.95 -22.32
C GLN A 123 23.02 -2.90 -21.63
N GLN A 124 23.17 -3.12 -20.31
CA GLN A 124 22.37 -4.06 -19.53
C GLN A 124 21.02 -3.51 -19.09
N PHE A 125 20.96 -2.23 -18.70
CA PHE A 125 19.80 -1.62 -18.05
C PHE A 125 19.37 -0.30 -18.68
N GLY A 126 19.95 0.10 -19.79
CA GLY A 126 19.71 1.43 -20.39
C GLY A 126 18.27 1.72 -20.78
N ASN A 127 17.48 0.69 -21.01
CA ASN A 127 16.04 0.80 -21.30
C ASN A 127 15.16 0.00 -20.34
N ALA A 128 15.67 -0.29 -19.15
CA ALA A 128 14.99 -1.08 -18.14
C ALA A 128 13.95 -0.25 -17.35
N ALA A 129 12.78 -0.81 -17.18
CA ALA A 129 11.66 -0.31 -16.40
C ALA A 129 11.38 -1.26 -15.24
N ASN A 130 10.86 -0.74 -14.12
CA ASN A 130 10.32 -1.54 -13.05
C ASN A 130 8.89 -1.96 -13.41
N VAL A 131 8.65 -3.25 -13.57
CA VAL A 131 7.34 -3.82 -13.87
C VAL A 131 6.78 -4.49 -12.62
N MET A 132 5.66 -3.99 -12.14
CA MET A 132 4.99 -4.49 -10.94
C MET A 132 3.69 -5.21 -11.32
N GLY A 133 3.72 -6.55 -11.24
CA GLY A 133 2.52 -7.37 -11.36
C GLY A 133 1.67 -7.30 -10.10
N THR A 134 0.37 -7.15 -10.27
CA THR A 134 -0.63 -7.14 -9.19
C THR A 134 -1.97 -7.64 -9.67
N ASN A 135 -2.76 -8.18 -8.76
CA ASN A 135 -4.13 -8.60 -9.04
C ASN A 135 -5.18 -7.48 -8.86
N ASP A 136 -4.81 -6.35 -8.22
CA ASP A 136 -5.70 -5.19 -8.05
C ASP A 136 -4.89 -3.93 -7.77
N SER A 137 -4.65 -3.13 -8.79
CA SER A 137 -3.85 -1.91 -8.62
C SER A 137 -4.55 -0.82 -7.80
N SER A 138 -5.88 -0.84 -7.68
CA SER A 138 -6.62 0.17 -6.92
C SER A 138 -6.34 0.10 -5.42
N LYS A 139 -5.92 -1.07 -4.93
CA LYS A 139 -5.60 -1.33 -3.52
C LYS A 139 -4.13 -1.07 -3.16
N LEU A 140 -3.28 -0.79 -4.14
CA LEU A 140 -1.90 -0.42 -3.88
C LEU A 140 -1.82 0.85 -3.03
N THR A 141 -0.96 0.85 -2.01
CA THR A 141 -0.80 1.98 -1.08
C THR A 141 -0.55 3.31 -1.79
N VAL A 142 0.19 3.30 -2.89
CA VAL A 142 0.48 4.50 -3.68
C VAL A 142 -0.78 5.14 -4.30
N PHE A 143 -1.80 4.36 -4.61
CA PHE A 143 -3.08 4.86 -5.11
C PHE A 143 -4.05 5.18 -3.96
N THR A 144 -4.11 4.35 -2.92
CA THR A 144 -4.99 4.61 -1.76
C THR A 144 -4.55 5.82 -0.96
N SER A 145 -3.25 6.09 -0.87
CA SER A 145 -2.68 7.32 -0.26
C SER A 145 -2.76 8.54 -1.17
N ARG A 146 -3.19 8.38 -2.42
CA ARG A 146 -3.24 9.45 -3.43
C ARG A 146 -1.86 10.01 -3.80
N THR A 147 -0.78 9.30 -3.53
CA THR A 147 0.56 9.62 -4.06
C THR A 147 0.56 9.51 -5.58
N LEU A 148 -0.12 8.49 -6.09
CA LEU A 148 -0.44 8.33 -7.51
C LEU A 148 -1.94 8.41 -7.71
N ALA A 149 -2.38 8.89 -8.88
CA ALA A 149 -3.78 8.97 -9.25
C ALA A 149 -3.97 8.56 -10.72
N MET A 150 -5.13 8.00 -11.06
CA MET A 150 -5.48 7.74 -12.45
C MET A 150 -5.64 9.06 -13.20
N ALA A 151 -5.02 9.15 -14.38
CA ALA A 151 -5.21 10.24 -15.33
C ALA A 151 -6.21 9.84 -16.42
N GLU A 152 -6.08 8.60 -16.96
CA GLU A 152 -6.97 8.07 -17.99
C GLU A 152 -7.18 6.56 -17.80
N GLY A 153 -8.29 6.04 -18.34
CA GLY A 153 -8.59 4.62 -18.34
C GLY A 153 -9.00 4.09 -16.96
N ARG A 154 -8.50 2.90 -16.58
CA ARG A 154 -8.93 2.19 -15.37
C ARG A 154 -7.78 1.48 -14.66
N HIS A 155 -8.02 1.13 -13.40
CA HIS A 155 -7.17 0.23 -12.64
C HIS A 155 -7.18 -1.20 -13.20
N LEU A 156 -6.10 -1.94 -12.91
CA LEU A 156 -6.01 -3.38 -13.14
C LEU A 156 -6.96 -4.14 -12.21
N LYS A 157 -7.48 -5.26 -12.69
CA LYS A 157 -8.38 -6.16 -11.98
C LYS A 157 -7.83 -7.58 -12.02
N ALA A 158 -8.25 -8.41 -11.07
CA ALA A 158 -7.83 -9.81 -10.99
C ALA A 158 -8.15 -10.66 -12.23
N SER A 159 -9.14 -10.24 -13.04
CA SER A 159 -9.52 -10.91 -14.29
C SER A 159 -8.73 -10.47 -15.52
N ASP A 160 -7.89 -9.46 -15.39
CA ASP A 160 -7.11 -8.92 -16.50
C ASP A 160 -5.97 -9.88 -16.88
N LYS A 161 -5.68 -9.91 -18.18
CA LYS A 161 -4.58 -10.68 -18.76
C LYS A 161 -3.87 -9.87 -19.82
N TYR A 162 -2.56 -9.84 -19.73
CA TYR A 162 -1.70 -9.09 -20.66
C TYR A 162 -2.12 -7.63 -20.79
N THR A 163 -2.32 -6.98 -19.65
CA THR A 163 -2.70 -5.58 -19.56
C THR A 163 -1.69 -4.79 -18.76
N SER A 164 -1.59 -3.50 -19.03
CA SER A 164 -0.66 -2.61 -18.33
C SER A 164 -1.26 -1.26 -18.01
N MET A 165 -0.72 -0.62 -16.97
CA MET A 165 -0.89 0.80 -16.66
C MET A 165 0.47 1.45 -16.68
N ILE A 166 0.59 2.61 -17.32
CA ILE A 166 1.86 3.35 -17.47
C ILE A 166 1.73 4.76 -16.92
N HIS A 167 2.86 5.36 -16.57
CA HIS A 167 2.90 6.74 -16.13
C HIS A 167 2.65 7.72 -17.30
N GLU A 168 2.02 8.87 -17.02
CA GLU A 168 1.70 9.87 -18.04
C GLU A 168 2.95 10.41 -18.78
N ASP A 169 4.09 10.52 -18.09
CA ASP A 169 5.33 10.97 -18.71
C ASP A 169 5.89 9.92 -19.68
N LEU A 170 5.81 8.63 -19.34
CA LEU A 170 6.18 7.54 -20.22
C LEU A 170 5.26 7.51 -21.46
N ALA A 171 3.97 7.69 -21.23
CA ALA A 171 2.97 7.78 -22.30
C ALA A 171 3.26 8.94 -23.25
N LYS A 172 3.50 10.14 -22.73
CA LYS A 172 3.83 11.35 -23.51
C LYS A 172 5.12 11.19 -24.30
N ALA A 173 6.19 10.68 -23.65
CA ALA A 173 7.51 10.52 -24.27
C ALA A 173 7.49 9.56 -25.48
N ASN A 174 6.59 8.59 -25.47
CA ASN A 174 6.49 7.55 -26.49
C ASN A 174 5.23 7.65 -27.37
N GLY A 175 4.39 8.67 -27.18
CA GLY A 175 3.15 8.86 -27.92
C GLY A 175 2.09 7.77 -27.69
N LEU A 176 2.14 7.09 -26.50
CA LEU A 176 1.26 5.97 -26.14
C LEU A 176 -0.04 6.47 -25.52
N LYS A 177 -1.12 5.71 -25.74
CA LYS A 177 -2.47 6.00 -25.24
C LYS A 177 -3.11 4.74 -24.67
N VAL A 178 -4.19 4.89 -23.93
CA VAL A 178 -5.05 3.77 -23.53
C VAL A 178 -5.57 3.05 -24.79
N GLY A 179 -5.42 1.72 -24.81
CA GLY A 179 -5.73 0.86 -25.94
C GLY A 179 -4.52 0.48 -26.79
N ASP A 180 -3.40 1.19 -26.69
CA ASP A 180 -2.18 0.86 -27.42
C ASP A 180 -1.48 -0.37 -26.82
N THR A 181 -0.61 -0.96 -27.63
CA THR A 181 0.20 -2.11 -27.22
C THR A 181 1.56 -1.63 -26.71
N LEU A 182 1.92 -2.07 -25.50
CA LEU A 182 3.25 -1.95 -24.94
C LEU A 182 3.94 -3.32 -24.99
N THR A 183 5.17 -3.36 -25.51
CA THR A 183 5.97 -4.59 -25.58
C THR A 183 7.07 -4.55 -24.53
N LEU A 184 7.08 -5.54 -23.66
CA LEU A 184 8.04 -5.72 -22.58
C LEU A 184 8.91 -6.93 -22.87
N LYS A 185 10.21 -6.83 -22.64
CA LYS A 185 11.17 -7.94 -22.75
C LYS A 185 11.84 -8.12 -21.38
N ALA A 186 11.81 -9.32 -20.85
CA ALA A 186 12.47 -9.63 -19.57
C ALA A 186 13.95 -9.24 -19.63
N ASN A 187 14.43 -8.53 -18.61
CA ASN A 187 15.84 -8.16 -18.52
C ASN A 187 16.63 -9.35 -17.95
N ALA A 188 17.54 -9.90 -18.77
CA ALA A 188 18.32 -11.09 -18.41
C ALA A 188 19.39 -10.83 -17.34
N TYR A 189 19.71 -9.57 -17.08
CA TYR A 189 20.71 -9.14 -16.08
C TYR A 189 20.08 -8.84 -14.71
N ASP A 190 18.75 -8.84 -14.61
CA ASP A 190 18.11 -8.72 -13.31
C ASP A 190 18.43 -9.94 -12.44
N ALA A 191 18.95 -9.70 -11.24
CA ALA A 191 19.30 -10.75 -10.29
C ALA A 191 18.10 -11.65 -9.92
N ASP A 192 16.89 -11.09 -10.03
CA ASP A 192 15.65 -11.79 -9.77
C ASP A 192 15.16 -12.65 -10.94
N ASN A 193 15.73 -12.49 -12.10
CA ASN A 193 15.49 -13.33 -13.27
C ASN A 193 16.38 -14.59 -13.26
N GLU A 194 16.11 -15.52 -12.34
CA GLU A 194 16.93 -16.73 -12.13
C GLU A 194 17.09 -17.60 -13.39
N SER A 195 16.07 -17.57 -14.26
CA SER A 195 16.09 -18.33 -15.53
C SER A 195 16.85 -17.60 -16.63
N HIS A 196 17.34 -16.37 -16.38
CA HIS A 196 17.87 -15.46 -17.40
C HIS A 196 16.94 -15.34 -18.62
N SER A 197 15.64 -15.33 -18.36
CA SER A 197 14.62 -15.18 -19.40
C SER A 197 14.84 -13.91 -20.20
N THR A 198 14.65 -14.03 -21.50
CA THR A 198 14.56 -12.90 -22.45
C THR A 198 13.20 -12.89 -23.15
N ALA A 199 12.21 -13.51 -22.50
CA ALA A 199 10.87 -13.60 -23.05
C ALA A 199 10.28 -12.20 -23.29
N THR A 200 9.50 -12.10 -24.34
CA THR A 200 8.83 -10.87 -24.74
C THR A 200 7.33 -11.06 -24.58
N VAL A 201 6.70 -10.13 -23.87
CA VAL A 201 5.25 -10.11 -23.64
C VAL A 201 4.68 -8.79 -24.16
N LYS A 202 3.56 -8.89 -24.87
CA LYS A 202 2.79 -7.72 -25.34
C LYS A 202 1.62 -7.50 -24.39
N THR A 203 1.46 -6.27 -23.91
CA THR A 203 0.35 -5.87 -23.06
C THR A 203 -0.48 -4.77 -23.72
N THR A 204 -1.76 -4.72 -23.41
CA THR A 204 -2.62 -3.59 -23.79
C THR A 204 -2.64 -2.58 -22.66
N ILE A 205 -2.39 -1.32 -22.95
CA ILE A 205 -2.47 -0.23 -21.98
C ILE A 205 -3.93 0.00 -21.63
N VAL A 206 -4.32 -0.26 -20.38
CA VAL A 206 -5.70 -0.08 -19.89
C VAL A 206 -5.85 1.16 -19.01
N GLY A 207 -4.75 1.74 -18.59
CA GLY A 207 -4.75 2.94 -17.75
C GLY A 207 -3.47 3.74 -17.85
N ILE A 208 -3.61 5.04 -17.65
CA ILE A 208 -2.50 5.98 -17.50
C ILE A 208 -2.65 6.62 -16.12
N PHE A 209 -1.58 6.62 -15.34
CA PHE A 209 -1.55 7.23 -14.03
C PHE A 209 -0.56 8.40 -13.98
N LYS A 210 -0.70 9.25 -12.97
CA LYS A 210 0.13 10.43 -12.71
C LYS A 210 0.51 10.53 -11.25
N GLY A 211 1.48 11.38 -10.95
CA GLY A 211 2.02 11.62 -9.61
C GLY A 211 3.45 11.15 -9.49
N ASP A 212 4.10 11.49 -8.39
CA ASP A 212 5.49 11.12 -8.16
C ASP A 212 5.69 10.69 -6.70
N SER A 213 6.51 9.67 -6.49
CA SER A 213 6.91 9.21 -5.16
C SER A 213 7.90 10.17 -4.46
N ALA A 214 8.38 11.21 -5.13
CA ALA A 214 9.26 12.28 -4.64
C ALA A 214 10.51 11.77 -3.89
N ARG A 215 11.02 10.58 -4.24
CA ARG A 215 12.23 10.02 -3.65
C ARG A 215 13.44 10.26 -4.56
N LYS A 216 14.62 10.38 -3.93
CA LYS A 216 15.88 10.40 -4.69
C LYS A 216 16.11 9.00 -5.27
N VAL A 217 16.37 8.92 -6.56
CA VAL A 217 16.63 7.68 -7.30
C VAL A 217 18.04 7.71 -7.90
N SER A 218 18.63 6.54 -8.07
CA SER A 218 19.96 6.35 -8.65
C SER A 218 19.92 5.57 -9.96
N SER A 219 18.79 4.97 -10.30
CA SER A 219 18.62 4.23 -11.55
C SER A 219 17.31 4.60 -12.26
N ARG A 220 17.28 4.40 -13.58
CA ARG A 220 16.11 4.69 -14.41
C ARG A 220 14.89 3.88 -14.00
N ALA A 221 15.08 2.61 -13.68
CA ALA A 221 13.98 1.73 -13.26
C ALA A 221 13.32 2.18 -11.95
N GLU A 222 14.03 2.94 -11.10
CA GLU A 222 13.46 3.46 -9.86
C GLU A 222 12.59 4.71 -10.03
N LEU A 223 12.67 5.39 -11.19
CA LEU A 223 11.81 6.55 -11.47
C LEU A 223 10.35 6.12 -11.51
N THR A 224 9.48 6.90 -10.85
CA THR A 224 8.03 6.69 -10.91
C THR A 224 7.53 6.70 -12.36
N ALA A 225 8.11 7.56 -13.21
CA ALA A 225 7.82 7.63 -14.63
C ALA A 225 8.09 6.33 -15.39
N ASN A 226 9.00 5.48 -14.91
CA ASN A 226 9.37 4.20 -15.51
C ASN A 226 8.75 3.00 -14.78
N THR A 227 7.84 3.23 -13.84
CA THR A 227 7.08 2.17 -13.20
C THR A 227 5.89 1.79 -14.08
N ILE A 228 5.77 0.50 -14.36
CA ILE A 228 4.68 -0.08 -15.15
C ILE A 228 3.96 -1.08 -14.26
N TYR A 229 2.66 -0.90 -14.08
CA TYR A 229 1.84 -1.90 -13.40
C TYR A 229 1.24 -2.85 -14.43
N THR A 230 1.26 -4.16 -14.15
CA THR A 230 0.71 -5.20 -15.02
C THR A 230 -0.12 -6.19 -14.22
N ASP A 231 -0.89 -7.01 -14.92
CA ASP A 231 -1.44 -8.24 -14.34
C ASP A 231 -0.34 -9.27 -14.05
N LEU A 232 -0.68 -10.30 -13.27
CA LEU A 232 0.27 -11.32 -12.82
C LEU A 232 0.68 -12.30 -13.93
N ASP A 233 -0.17 -12.54 -14.94
CA ASP A 233 0.17 -13.41 -16.07
C ASP A 233 1.34 -12.78 -16.86
N THR A 234 1.36 -11.47 -17.01
CA THR A 234 2.42 -10.72 -17.68
C THR A 234 3.77 -10.92 -16.99
N THR A 235 3.86 -10.73 -15.67
CA THR A 235 5.13 -10.87 -14.92
C THR A 235 5.58 -12.34 -14.83
N ARG A 236 4.64 -13.27 -14.68
CA ARG A 236 4.93 -14.71 -14.72
C ARG A 236 5.58 -15.09 -16.04
N ASP A 237 5.00 -14.68 -17.16
CA ASP A 237 5.46 -15.08 -18.49
C ASP A 237 6.78 -14.37 -18.88
N LEU A 238 7.01 -13.12 -18.42
CA LEU A 238 8.31 -12.45 -18.58
C LEU A 238 9.45 -13.26 -17.96
N TYR A 239 9.30 -13.70 -16.70
CA TYR A 239 10.35 -14.47 -16.02
C TYR A 239 10.21 -15.97 -16.20
N GLN A 240 9.22 -16.42 -16.99
CA GLN A 240 8.95 -17.83 -17.30
C GLN A 240 8.81 -18.68 -16.02
N TYR A 241 8.19 -18.13 -15.00
CA TYR A 241 7.88 -18.89 -13.81
C TYR A 241 6.97 -20.07 -14.14
N LYS A 242 7.30 -21.25 -13.61
CA LYS A 242 6.39 -22.41 -13.65
C LYS A 242 5.21 -22.13 -12.72
N ASP A 243 4.03 -22.61 -13.10
CA ASP A 243 2.80 -22.43 -12.32
C ASP A 243 3.01 -22.80 -10.83
N GLY A 244 2.66 -21.87 -9.97
CA GLY A 244 2.79 -21.99 -8.50
C GLY A 244 4.21 -21.82 -7.95
N LYS A 245 5.19 -21.54 -8.83
CA LYS A 245 6.58 -21.23 -8.44
C LYS A 245 6.89 -19.74 -8.49
N GLU A 246 5.91 -18.92 -8.82
CA GLU A 246 6.01 -17.47 -8.79
C GLU A 246 6.43 -17.01 -7.39
N ILE A 247 7.16 -15.91 -7.35
CA ILE A 247 7.60 -15.28 -6.10
C ILE A 247 6.95 -13.92 -6.04
N TYR A 248 6.15 -13.71 -5.00
CA TYR A 248 5.62 -12.38 -4.70
C TYR A 248 6.57 -11.66 -3.75
N GLN A 249 6.69 -10.36 -3.91
CA GLN A 249 7.43 -9.51 -2.99
C GLN A 249 6.69 -9.42 -1.66
N ASP A 250 5.38 -9.27 -1.73
CA ASP A 250 4.49 -9.29 -0.57
C ASP A 250 3.05 -9.60 -0.97
N ALA A 251 2.24 -9.85 0.05
CA ALA A 251 0.80 -9.96 -0.05
C ALA A 251 0.14 -9.16 1.07
N THR A 252 -0.76 -8.26 0.72
CA THR A 252 -1.58 -7.51 1.66
C THR A 252 -2.95 -8.16 1.75
N PHE A 253 -3.35 -8.52 2.96
CA PHE A 253 -4.68 -9.09 3.24
C PHE A 253 -5.57 -8.02 3.87
N VAL A 254 -6.78 -7.91 3.36
CA VAL A 254 -7.82 -7.01 3.84
C VAL A 254 -8.84 -7.86 4.58
N LEU A 255 -9.22 -7.44 5.78
CA LEU A 255 -10.16 -8.19 6.62
C LEU A 255 -11.57 -7.59 6.51
N ASP A 256 -12.57 -8.42 6.79
CA ASP A 256 -13.94 -7.96 6.98
C ASP A 256 -14.02 -6.95 8.12
N ARG A 257 -15.01 -6.06 8.06
CA ARG A 257 -15.22 -5.04 9.09
C ARG A 257 -15.45 -5.69 10.47
N GLY A 258 -14.71 -5.19 11.46
CA GLY A 258 -14.84 -5.62 12.84
C GLY A 258 -14.15 -6.96 13.15
N VAL A 259 -13.40 -7.51 12.20
CA VAL A 259 -12.54 -8.67 12.44
C VAL A 259 -11.28 -8.24 13.19
N ASP A 260 -10.91 -8.99 14.20
CA ASP A 260 -9.70 -8.78 14.99
C ASP A 260 -8.46 -9.19 14.17
N VAL A 261 -7.64 -8.19 13.84
CA VAL A 261 -6.43 -8.35 13.02
C VAL A 261 -5.44 -9.28 13.72
N GLU A 262 -5.20 -9.09 15.02
CA GLU A 262 -4.20 -9.85 15.78
C GLU A 262 -4.58 -11.33 15.87
N LYS A 263 -5.84 -11.62 16.15
CA LYS A 263 -6.38 -12.98 16.18
C LYS A 263 -6.27 -13.67 14.82
N THR A 264 -6.52 -12.93 13.73
CA THR A 264 -6.41 -13.48 12.38
C THR A 264 -4.94 -13.71 12.00
N MET A 265 -4.02 -12.82 12.37
CA MET A 265 -2.58 -13.03 12.21
C MET A 265 -2.10 -14.26 13.00
N GLU A 266 -2.55 -14.46 14.23
CA GLU A 266 -2.20 -15.65 15.02
C GLU A 266 -2.75 -16.95 14.38
N ALA A 267 -3.91 -16.90 13.76
CA ALA A 267 -4.43 -18.01 12.99
C ALA A 267 -3.58 -18.27 11.72
N ALA A 268 -3.17 -17.21 11.03
CA ALA A 268 -2.28 -17.31 9.86
C ALA A 268 -0.95 -17.97 10.22
N LYS A 269 -0.31 -17.56 11.33
CA LYS A 269 0.96 -18.12 11.81
C LYS A 269 0.92 -19.62 12.11
N LYS A 270 -0.26 -20.19 12.35
CA LYS A 270 -0.45 -21.62 12.59
C LYS A 270 -0.59 -22.44 11.32
N LEU A 271 -0.72 -21.79 10.18
CA LEU A 271 -0.81 -22.49 8.90
C LEU A 271 0.56 -23.09 8.53
N PRO A 272 0.59 -24.20 7.77
CA PRO A 272 1.81 -24.77 7.23
C PRO A 272 2.32 -23.92 6.06
N VAL A 273 2.84 -22.76 6.40
CA VAL A 273 3.45 -21.78 5.50
C VAL A 273 4.93 -21.69 5.87
N ASP A 274 5.79 -21.48 4.91
CA ASP A 274 7.22 -21.29 5.12
C ASP A 274 7.45 -19.84 5.60
N TRP A 275 7.58 -19.69 6.94
CA TRP A 275 7.68 -18.40 7.64
C TRP A 275 9.11 -17.89 7.76
#